data_05eb18c6471888bef5451fdc82206fdf
#
_entry.id   05eb18c6471888bef5451fdc82206fdf
#
_cell.length_a   1.000
_cell.length_b   1.000
_cell.length_c   1.000
_cell.angle_alpha   90.00
_cell.angle_beta   90.00
_cell.angle_gamma   90.00
#
_symmetry.space_group_name_H-M   'P 1'
#
loop_
_entity.id
_entity.type
_entity.pdbx_description
1 polymer ?
#
loop_
_entity_poly.entity_id
_entity_poly.type
_entity_poly.pdbx_seq_one_letter_code
_entity_poly.pdbx_strand_id
1 'polypeptide(L)'
;MYHQLCTGYYHLNTTGVEHEVAHLYEHMLVMTAHRRLAAAGVGNLLAGWVAGETFPRMMFIDYTLYMAQAEQVLAAYMAGPNRIDWDLLDQELQRVQTEARSVITNQAIADPTSPDRARLTRALQKLDRRPFYRYDDAAGGNAGDEFTPTYHAHLAGSNHAATPILPMRPARQRYRDVAVRFGARGLPLQEKLAFLRLKPLIGSWLDSQLEPHGAYLRGSSTPFDHPSGALAAVAIYTLPRTGLRLASLQRHLARGLPALARELTAHPSNLAAYRDCFAHDPEWRDAPKEYYRAAGLLATRQAIARALTPGTIHTLLGKLQLEVRPATQADWDYLD
;
A
#
# COMPACT_ATOMS: atom_id res chain seq x y z
N MET A 1 3.18 -0.54 -28.82
CA MET A 1 2.09 0.20 -28.17
C MET A 1 2.67 0.64 -26.83
N TYR A 2 2.83 1.93 -26.61
CA TYR A 2 3.34 2.42 -25.32
C TYR A 2 2.25 2.20 -24.28
N HIS A 3 2.60 1.54 -23.17
CA HIS A 3 1.71 1.43 -22.01
C HIS A 3 1.65 2.80 -21.35
N GLN A 4 0.47 3.33 -21.20
CA GLN A 4 0.24 4.62 -20.58
C GLN A 4 0.10 4.40 -19.06
N LEU A 5 0.86 5.19 -18.31
CA LEU A 5 0.64 5.30 -16.86
C LEU A 5 -0.73 5.93 -16.63
N CYS A 6 -1.59 5.22 -15.92
CA CYS A 6 -2.92 5.69 -15.55
C CYS A 6 -2.87 6.11 -14.08
N THR A 7 -2.87 7.40 -13.84
CA THR A 7 -2.95 7.99 -12.50
C THR A 7 -4.26 8.73 -12.32
N GLY A 8 -4.74 8.80 -11.12
CA GLY A 8 -5.92 9.56 -10.80
C GLY A 8 -6.41 9.24 -9.40
N TYR A 9 -7.51 9.88 -9.01
CA TYR A 9 -8.14 9.58 -7.74
C TYR A 9 -9.64 9.73 -7.78
N TYR A 10 -10.28 9.05 -6.83
CA TYR A 10 -11.68 9.18 -6.52
C TYR A 10 -11.82 9.85 -5.16
N HIS A 11 -12.83 10.66 -4.98
CA HIS A 11 -13.16 11.20 -3.68
C HIS A 11 -14.61 10.93 -3.29
N LEU A 12 -14.83 10.82 -1.99
CA LEU A 12 -16.12 10.60 -1.37
C LEU A 12 -16.31 11.58 -0.22
N ASN A 13 -17.46 12.25 -0.18
CA ASN A 13 -17.82 13.07 0.97
C ASN A 13 -18.23 12.19 2.15
N THR A 14 -17.52 12.31 3.28
CA THR A 14 -17.76 11.55 4.52
C THR A 14 -18.50 12.36 5.59
N THR A 15 -18.97 13.57 5.29
CA THR A 15 -19.68 14.44 6.26
C THR A 15 -20.83 13.71 6.94
N GLY A 16 -20.91 13.82 8.27
CA GLY A 16 -21.95 13.17 9.09
C GLY A 16 -21.71 11.67 9.32
N VAL A 17 -20.51 11.18 9.02
CA VAL A 17 -20.02 9.86 9.42
C VAL A 17 -18.83 10.05 10.36
N GLU A 18 -18.73 9.22 11.36
CA GLU A 18 -17.60 9.20 12.29
C GLU A 18 -16.29 8.88 11.52
N HIS A 19 -15.20 9.58 11.86
CA HIS A 19 -13.92 9.45 11.17
C HIS A 19 -13.41 8.00 11.15
N GLU A 20 -13.41 7.32 12.29
CA GLU A 20 -12.94 5.94 12.39
C GLU A 20 -13.79 4.95 11.55
N VAL A 21 -15.08 5.23 11.40
CA VAL A 21 -15.96 4.46 10.51
C VAL A 21 -15.65 4.73 9.05
N ALA A 22 -15.37 5.99 8.70
CA ALA A 22 -14.98 6.35 7.34
C ALA A 22 -13.62 5.73 6.99
N HIS A 23 -12.68 5.74 7.90
CA HIS A 23 -11.35 5.13 7.77
C HIS A 23 -11.46 3.61 7.59
N LEU A 24 -12.29 2.94 8.38
CA LEU A 24 -12.57 1.52 8.19
C LEU A 24 -13.19 1.23 6.80
N TYR A 25 -14.11 2.09 6.36
CA TYR A 25 -14.70 1.95 5.02
C TYR A 25 -13.65 2.09 3.92
N GLU A 26 -12.71 3.03 4.05
CA GLU A 26 -11.58 3.21 3.14
C GLU A 26 -10.75 1.92 3.04
N HIS A 27 -10.33 1.35 4.17
CA HIS A 27 -9.60 0.09 4.20
C HIS A 27 -10.34 -1.03 3.47
N MET A 28 -11.62 -1.24 3.79
CA MET A 28 -12.44 -2.25 3.14
C MET A 28 -12.57 -2.01 1.64
N LEU A 29 -12.70 -0.74 1.21
CA LEU A 29 -12.83 -0.37 -0.19
C LEU A 29 -11.54 -0.66 -0.97
N VAL A 30 -10.38 -0.23 -0.45
CA VAL A 30 -9.06 -0.48 -1.06
C VAL A 30 -8.81 -1.97 -1.19
N MET A 31 -9.07 -2.74 -0.14
CA MET A 31 -8.87 -4.19 -0.17
C MET A 31 -9.82 -4.89 -1.13
N THR A 32 -11.07 -4.45 -1.22
CA THR A 32 -12.00 -4.97 -2.22
C THR A 32 -11.55 -4.61 -3.64
N ALA A 33 -11.03 -3.39 -3.86
CA ALA A 33 -10.45 -2.99 -5.16
C ALA A 33 -9.31 -3.94 -5.57
N HIS A 34 -8.38 -4.24 -4.66
CA HIS A 34 -7.30 -5.20 -4.90
C HIS A 34 -7.83 -6.60 -5.26
N ARG A 35 -8.84 -7.09 -4.55
CA ARG A 35 -9.49 -8.37 -4.88
C ARG A 35 -10.15 -8.38 -6.26
N ARG A 36 -10.83 -7.28 -6.64
CA ARG A 36 -11.46 -7.15 -7.96
C ARG A 36 -10.43 -7.13 -9.09
N LEU A 37 -9.35 -6.39 -8.91
CA LEU A 37 -8.23 -6.37 -9.85
C LEU A 37 -7.61 -7.77 -9.99
N ALA A 38 -7.38 -8.47 -8.88
CA ALA A 38 -6.85 -9.83 -8.88
C ALA A 38 -7.80 -10.82 -9.59
N ALA A 39 -9.10 -10.76 -9.30
CA ALA A 39 -10.11 -11.61 -9.95
C ALA A 39 -10.22 -11.36 -11.45
N ALA A 40 -9.93 -10.14 -11.91
CA ALA A 40 -9.87 -9.81 -13.34
C ALA A 40 -8.54 -10.18 -14.00
N GLY A 41 -7.60 -10.79 -13.28
CA GLY A 41 -6.28 -11.19 -13.77
C GLY A 41 -5.31 -10.02 -14.02
N VAL A 42 -5.65 -8.83 -13.52
CA VAL A 42 -4.82 -7.62 -13.64
C VAL A 42 -4.31 -7.11 -12.28
N GLY A 43 -4.63 -7.79 -11.20
CA GLY A 43 -4.27 -7.44 -9.82
C GLY A 43 -2.99 -8.12 -9.34
N ASN A 44 -1.94 -8.18 -10.17
CA ASN A 44 -0.63 -8.58 -9.70
C ASN A 44 0.19 -7.34 -9.27
N LEU A 45 1.30 -7.56 -8.59
CA LEU A 45 2.19 -6.50 -8.13
C LEU A 45 2.72 -5.58 -9.24
N LEU A 46 2.68 -6.03 -10.49
CA LEU A 46 3.07 -5.25 -11.67
C LEU A 46 1.93 -4.42 -12.25
N ALA A 47 0.70 -4.56 -11.76
CA ALA A 47 -0.44 -3.79 -12.26
C ALA A 47 -0.42 -2.33 -11.79
N GLY A 48 0.22 -2.06 -10.68
CA GLY A 48 0.23 -0.76 -10.01
C GLY A 48 -0.28 -0.87 -8.57
N TRP A 49 -0.76 0.23 -8.03
CA TRP A 49 -1.26 0.30 -6.67
C TRP A 49 -2.55 1.13 -6.59
N VAL A 50 -3.33 0.84 -5.58
CA VAL A 50 -4.50 1.60 -5.14
C VAL A 50 -4.32 1.83 -3.65
N ALA A 51 -4.45 3.06 -3.20
CA ALA A 51 -4.37 3.43 -1.80
C ALA A 51 -5.53 4.32 -1.41
N GLY A 52 -5.69 4.56 -0.13
CA GLY A 52 -6.71 5.44 0.40
C GLY A 52 -6.15 6.38 1.45
N GLU A 53 -6.84 7.48 1.65
CA GLU A 53 -6.55 8.44 2.70
C GLU A 53 -7.85 9.06 3.19
N THR A 54 -8.09 8.99 4.51
CA THR A 54 -9.31 9.50 5.12
C THR A 54 -9.04 10.78 5.90
N PHE A 55 -9.75 11.84 5.54
CA PHE A 55 -9.79 13.12 6.23
C PHE A 55 -11.11 13.31 6.99
N PRO A 56 -11.24 14.32 7.86
CA PRO A 56 -12.43 14.49 8.70
C PRO A 56 -13.77 14.53 7.97
N ARG A 57 -13.82 14.95 6.72
CA ARG A 57 -15.08 15.06 5.95
C ARG A 57 -15.00 14.53 4.53
N MET A 58 -13.84 13.98 4.16
CA MET A 58 -13.58 13.50 2.82
C MET A 58 -12.65 12.29 2.88
N MET A 59 -12.82 11.40 1.94
CA MET A 59 -11.95 10.26 1.70
C MET A 59 -11.50 10.29 0.25
N PHE A 60 -10.24 9.93 0.03
CA PHE A 60 -9.63 9.79 -1.27
C PHE A 60 -9.22 8.35 -1.51
N ILE A 61 -9.37 7.90 -2.74
CA ILE A 61 -8.79 6.66 -3.24
C ILE A 61 -7.95 7.07 -4.43
N ASP A 62 -6.65 7.02 -4.28
CA ASP A 62 -5.70 7.31 -5.33
C ASP A 62 -5.15 6.02 -5.94
N TYR A 63 -4.74 6.11 -7.20
CA TYR A 63 -4.22 4.96 -7.92
C TYR A 63 -3.14 5.35 -8.92
N THR A 64 -2.20 4.44 -9.08
CA THR A 64 -1.21 4.45 -10.16
C THR A 64 -1.19 3.07 -10.80
N LEU A 65 -1.71 2.96 -12.01
CA LEU A 65 -1.86 1.69 -12.72
C LEU A 65 -1.05 1.71 -14.02
N TYR A 66 -0.35 0.61 -14.28
CA TYR A 66 0.53 0.46 -15.45
C TYR A 66 -0.18 -0.19 -16.64
N MET A 67 -1.47 -0.50 -16.51
CA MET A 67 -2.27 -1.16 -17.53
C MET A 67 -3.65 -0.50 -17.63
N ALA A 68 -4.04 -0.10 -18.84
CA ALA A 68 -5.37 0.46 -19.08
C ALA A 68 -6.51 -0.49 -18.69
N GLN A 69 -6.31 -1.80 -18.80
CA GLN A 69 -7.31 -2.79 -18.37
C GLN A 69 -7.53 -2.74 -16.86
N ALA A 70 -6.48 -2.56 -16.05
CA ALA A 70 -6.60 -2.41 -14.60
C ALA A 70 -7.39 -1.15 -14.23
N GLU A 71 -7.14 -0.04 -14.93
CA GLU A 71 -7.92 1.18 -14.76
C GLU A 71 -9.40 1.00 -15.11
N GLN A 72 -9.71 0.32 -16.21
CA GLN A 72 -11.09 0.02 -16.60
C GLN A 72 -11.81 -0.82 -15.54
N VAL A 73 -11.15 -1.83 -14.98
CA VAL A 73 -11.69 -2.65 -13.89
C VAL A 73 -11.94 -1.81 -12.64
N LEU A 74 -10.98 -0.97 -12.26
CA LEU A 74 -11.14 -0.07 -11.11
C LEU A 74 -12.30 0.92 -11.35
N ALA A 75 -12.38 1.54 -12.50
CA ALA A 75 -13.45 2.50 -12.84
C ALA A 75 -14.84 1.83 -12.80
N ALA A 76 -14.99 0.65 -13.36
CA ALA A 76 -16.23 -0.11 -13.31
C ALA A 76 -16.62 -0.49 -11.88
N TYR A 77 -15.66 -0.87 -11.06
CA TYR A 77 -15.84 -1.17 -9.64
C TYR A 77 -16.30 0.07 -8.86
N MET A 78 -15.62 1.20 -9.03
CA MET A 78 -15.94 2.45 -8.31
C MET A 78 -17.30 3.04 -8.71
N ALA A 79 -17.75 2.81 -9.95
CA ALA A 79 -19.08 3.23 -10.41
C ALA A 79 -20.22 2.31 -9.93
N GLY A 80 -19.90 1.07 -9.54
CA GLY A 80 -20.90 0.07 -9.13
C GLY A 80 -21.47 0.30 -7.72
N PRO A 81 -22.57 -0.36 -7.39
CA PRO A 81 -23.06 -0.48 -6.01
C PRO A 81 -22.34 -1.61 -5.25
N ASN A 82 -22.50 -1.65 -3.93
CA ASN A 82 -21.94 -2.72 -3.07
C ASN A 82 -20.43 -2.88 -3.24
N ARG A 83 -19.70 -1.80 -2.98
CA ARG A 83 -18.26 -1.71 -3.23
C ARG A 83 -17.42 -2.45 -2.20
N ILE A 84 -17.94 -2.76 -1.02
CA ILE A 84 -17.15 -3.41 0.03
C ILE A 84 -17.49 -4.90 0.17
N ASP A 85 -16.46 -5.74 0.29
CA ASP A 85 -16.60 -7.15 0.64
C ASP A 85 -16.72 -7.26 2.17
N TRP A 86 -17.88 -7.69 2.64
CA TRP A 86 -18.21 -7.73 4.08
C TRP A 86 -17.39 -8.75 4.88
N ASP A 87 -16.84 -9.75 4.25
CA ASP A 87 -15.93 -10.73 4.88
C ASP A 87 -14.59 -10.10 5.30
N LEU A 88 -14.25 -8.92 4.78
CA LEU A 88 -13.07 -8.16 5.20
C LEU A 88 -13.24 -7.42 6.53
N LEU A 89 -14.48 -7.24 7.00
CA LEU A 89 -14.77 -6.31 8.09
C LEU A 89 -13.92 -6.55 9.35
N ASP A 90 -13.79 -7.78 9.80
CA ASP A 90 -13.07 -8.07 11.05
C ASP A 90 -11.55 -7.93 10.87
N GLN A 91 -11.03 -8.26 9.69
CA GLN A 91 -9.62 -8.09 9.35
C GLN A 91 -9.27 -6.60 9.28
N GLU A 92 -10.05 -5.81 8.56
CA GLU A 92 -9.76 -4.38 8.38
C GLU A 92 -10.01 -3.58 9.67
N LEU A 93 -10.98 -4.00 10.48
CA LEU A 93 -11.14 -3.44 11.82
C LEU A 93 -9.89 -3.63 12.69
N GLN A 94 -9.28 -4.81 12.63
CA GLN A 94 -8.02 -5.07 13.33
C GLN A 94 -6.87 -4.21 12.78
N ARG A 95 -6.83 -3.96 11.47
CA ARG A 95 -5.81 -3.09 10.84
C ARG A 95 -5.95 -1.65 11.28
N VAL A 96 -7.15 -1.07 11.22
CA VAL A 96 -7.43 0.29 11.73
C VAL A 96 -7.04 0.43 13.21
N GLN A 97 -7.33 -0.57 14.04
CA GLN A 97 -6.87 -0.60 15.43
C GLN A 97 -5.35 -0.63 15.55
N THR A 98 -4.67 -1.40 14.72
CA THR A 98 -3.21 -1.51 14.72
C THR A 98 -2.57 -0.20 14.27
N GLU A 99 -3.12 0.42 13.25
CA GLU A 99 -2.69 1.73 12.76
C GLU A 99 -2.79 2.80 13.84
N ALA A 100 -3.95 2.90 14.47
CA ALA A 100 -4.18 3.83 15.58
C ALA A 100 -3.46 3.42 16.86
N ARG A 101 -2.88 2.22 16.95
CA ARG A 101 -2.33 1.62 18.19
C ARG A 101 -3.34 1.68 19.34
N SER A 102 -4.59 1.39 19.03
CA SER A 102 -5.72 1.48 19.95
C SER A 102 -6.55 0.21 19.92
N VAL A 103 -7.49 0.12 20.84
CA VAL A 103 -8.47 -0.97 20.90
C VAL A 103 -9.87 -0.39 20.97
N ILE A 104 -10.84 -1.10 20.45
CA ILE A 104 -12.25 -0.76 20.65
C ILE A 104 -12.57 -0.93 22.13
N THR A 105 -13.22 0.08 22.72
CA THR A 105 -13.61 0.05 24.15
C THR A 105 -14.84 -0.80 24.38
N ASN A 106 -15.68 -1.00 23.35
CA ASN A 106 -16.89 -1.78 23.44
C ASN A 106 -16.68 -3.17 22.80
N GLN A 107 -16.65 -4.22 23.63
CA GLN A 107 -16.48 -5.60 23.16
C GLN A 107 -17.70 -6.11 22.37
N ALA A 108 -18.85 -5.46 22.50
CA ALA A 108 -20.08 -5.88 21.81
C ALA A 108 -20.00 -5.77 20.28
N ILE A 109 -19.06 -4.96 19.74
CA ILE A 109 -18.86 -4.85 18.28
C ILE A 109 -18.40 -6.17 17.65
N ALA A 110 -17.75 -7.03 18.41
CA ALA A 110 -17.34 -8.36 17.93
C ALA A 110 -18.52 -9.31 17.72
N ASP A 111 -19.65 -9.05 18.38
CA ASP A 111 -20.87 -9.84 18.22
C ASP A 111 -21.70 -9.35 17.02
N PRO A 112 -21.98 -10.19 16.00
CA PRO A 112 -22.77 -9.83 14.84
C PRO A 112 -24.19 -9.32 15.18
N THR A 113 -24.72 -9.70 16.32
CA THR A 113 -26.08 -9.34 16.78
C THR A 113 -26.11 -8.09 17.66
N SER A 114 -24.95 -7.53 18.01
CA SER A 114 -24.88 -6.38 18.90
C SER A 114 -25.45 -5.10 18.26
N PRO A 115 -26.06 -4.21 19.04
CA PRO A 115 -26.54 -2.91 18.56
C PRO A 115 -25.44 -2.09 17.90
N ASP A 116 -24.21 -2.15 18.43
CA ASP A 116 -23.08 -1.41 17.90
C ASP A 116 -22.61 -1.97 16.56
N ARG A 117 -22.62 -3.31 16.39
CA ARG A 117 -22.38 -3.94 15.09
C ARG A 117 -23.43 -3.52 14.06
N ALA A 118 -24.70 -3.48 14.47
CA ALA A 118 -25.78 -3.01 13.60
C ALA A 118 -25.65 -1.53 13.22
N ARG A 119 -25.19 -0.68 14.15
CA ARG A 119 -24.91 0.74 13.87
C ARG A 119 -23.75 0.87 12.87
N LEU A 120 -22.66 0.15 13.10
CA LEU A 120 -21.49 0.11 12.22
C LEU A 120 -21.90 -0.30 10.80
N THR A 121 -22.61 -1.43 10.67
CA THR A 121 -23.12 -1.92 9.39
C THR A 121 -23.94 -0.87 8.65
N ARG A 122 -24.89 -0.21 9.34
CA ARG A 122 -25.70 0.86 8.72
C ARG A 122 -24.86 2.06 8.28
N ALA A 123 -23.85 2.44 9.07
CA ALA A 123 -22.96 3.56 8.72
C ALA A 123 -22.10 3.24 7.49
N LEU A 124 -21.52 2.04 7.41
CA LEU A 124 -20.76 1.57 6.23
C LEU A 124 -21.66 1.48 4.99
N GLN A 125 -22.87 0.92 5.11
CA GLN A 125 -23.86 0.88 4.01
C GLN A 125 -24.27 2.28 3.54
N LYS A 126 -24.35 3.24 4.46
CA LYS A 126 -24.64 4.65 4.10
C LYS A 126 -23.52 5.26 3.27
N LEU A 127 -22.24 4.97 3.61
CA LEU A 127 -21.09 5.40 2.82
C LEU A 127 -21.07 4.72 1.46
N ASP A 128 -21.33 3.41 1.42
CA ASP A 128 -21.32 2.61 0.20
C ASP A 128 -22.34 3.04 -0.87
N ARG A 129 -23.39 3.73 -0.46
CA ARG A 129 -24.40 4.32 -1.36
C ARG A 129 -24.08 5.72 -1.85
N ARG A 130 -23.05 6.38 -1.29
CA ARG A 130 -22.67 7.73 -1.72
C ARG A 130 -21.93 7.66 -3.06
N PRO A 131 -22.10 8.66 -3.94
CA PRO A 131 -21.34 8.72 -5.18
C PRO A 131 -19.87 8.98 -4.91
N PHE A 132 -19.01 8.32 -5.69
CA PHE A 132 -17.62 8.68 -5.86
C PHE A 132 -17.49 9.62 -7.05
N TYR A 133 -16.67 10.62 -6.92
CA TYR A 133 -16.32 11.54 -8.00
C TYR A 133 -14.89 11.24 -8.42
N ARG A 134 -14.72 10.95 -9.71
CA ARG A 134 -13.40 10.71 -10.30
C ARG A 134 -12.75 12.01 -10.66
N TYR A 135 -11.46 12.06 -10.44
CA TYR A 135 -10.60 13.13 -10.90
C TYR A 135 -9.42 12.53 -11.67
N ASP A 136 -9.20 13.00 -12.90
CA ASP A 136 -8.12 12.53 -13.77
C ASP A 136 -7.08 13.62 -13.96
N ASP A 137 -5.85 13.41 -13.52
CA ASP A 137 -4.72 14.30 -13.76
C ASP A 137 -4.40 14.48 -15.25
N ALA A 138 -4.70 13.43 -16.05
CA ALA A 138 -4.50 13.45 -17.51
C ALA A 138 -5.40 14.46 -18.25
N ALA A 139 -6.47 14.95 -17.65
CA ALA A 139 -7.39 15.90 -18.27
C ALA A 139 -6.84 17.34 -18.37
N GLY A 140 -5.62 17.60 -17.85
CA GLY A 140 -4.93 18.88 -18.01
C GLY A 140 -5.65 20.10 -17.43
N GLY A 141 -6.70 19.86 -16.66
CA GLY A 141 -7.35 20.91 -15.89
C GLY A 141 -6.50 21.28 -14.68
N ASN A 142 -6.47 22.55 -14.33
CA ASN A 142 -5.90 23.04 -13.08
C ASN A 142 -6.74 22.51 -11.88
N ALA A 143 -6.68 21.21 -11.68
CA ALA A 143 -7.31 20.52 -10.56
C ALA A 143 -6.93 21.12 -9.22
N GLY A 144 -5.70 21.59 -9.11
CA GLY A 144 -5.21 22.25 -7.92
C GLY A 144 -6.07 23.44 -7.50
N ASP A 145 -6.60 24.21 -8.44
CA ASP A 145 -7.31 25.45 -8.13
C ASP A 145 -8.78 25.23 -7.70
N GLU A 146 -9.47 24.24 -8.26
CA GLU A 146 -10.84 23.91 -7.84
C GLU A 146 -10.88 22.94 -6.67
N PHE A 147 -9.95 22.01 -6.62
CA PHE A 147 -9.88 20.98 -5.60
C PHE A 147 -9.34 21.51 -4.27
N THR A 148 -8.29 22.33 -4.28
CA THR A 148 -7.65 22.86 -3.08
C THR A 148 -8.60 23.63 -2.15
N PRO A 149 -9.45 24.55 -2.61
CA PRO A 149 -10.42 25.22 -1.74
C PRO A 149 -11.45 24.27 -1.14
N THR A 150 -11.91 23.29 -1.90
CA THR A 150 -12.86 22.28 -1.42
C THR A 150 -12.19 21.36 -0.39
N TYR A 151 -10.97 20.95 -0.64
CA TYR A 151 -10.16 20.16 0.27
C TYR A 151 -9.94 20.87 1.61
N HIS A 152 -9.47 22.12 1.58
CA HIS A 152 -9.29 22.91 2.80
C HIS A 152 -10.59 23.16 3.57
N ALA A 153 -11.70 23.39 2.88
CA ALA A 153 -13.01 23.53 3.51
C ALA A 153 -13.45 22.23 4.23
N HIS A 154 -13.11 21.08 3.68
CA HIS A 154 -13.41 19.78 4.29
C HIS A 154 -12.48 19.41 5.46
N LEU A 155 -11.27 19.91 5.49
CA LEU A 155 -10.36 19.76 6.63
C LEU A 155 -10.79 20.60 7.85
N ALA A 156 -11.51 21.72 7.62
CA ALA A 156 -11.98 22.62 8.68
C ALA A 156 -13.18 22.02 9.41
N GLY A 157 -12.96 21.18 10.35
CA GLY A 157 -13.96 20.66 11.28
C GLY A 157 -13.93 19.14 11.45
N SER A 158 -14.21 18.70 12.66
CA SER A 158 -14.18 17.28 13.00
C SER A 158 -15.57 16.64 12.88
N ASN A 159 -15.62 15.42 12.33
CA ASN A 159 -16.79 14.54 12.39
C ASN A 159 -16.81 13.74 13.71
N HIS A 160 -16.78 14.43 14.84
CA HIS A 160 -16.90 13.73 16.12
C HIS A 160 -18.37 13.43 16.40
N ALA A 161 -18.71 12.16 16.46
CA ALA A 161 -20.03 11.74 16.92
C ALA A 161 -20.17 11.95 18.42
N ALA A 162 -21.35 12.45 18.87
CA ALA A 162 -21.63 12.59 20.29
C ALA A 162 -21.56 11.24 21.04
N THR A 163 -21.85 10.15 20.33
CA THR A 163 -21.69 8.77 20.82
C THR A 163 -20.97 7.97 19.74
N PRO A 164 -19.67 7.74 19.86
CA PRO A 164 -18.89 7.02 18.87
C PRO A 164 -19.42 5.60 18.61
N ILE A 165 -19.39 5.17 17.34
CA ILE A 165 -19.66 3.80 16.91
C ILE A 165 -18.43 2.94 17.17
N LEU A 166 -17.24 3.49 16.89
CA LEU A 166 -15.94 2.87 17.11
C LEU A 166 -15.15 3.65 18.19
N PRO A 167 -15.55 3.59 19.47
CA PRO A 167 -14.83 4.26 20.54
C PRO A 167 -13.49 3.56 20.76
N MET A 168 -12.39 4.27 20.48
CA MET A 168 -11.04 3.71 20.55
C MET A 168 -10.27 4.29 21.74
N ARG A 169 -9.43 3.47 22.37
CA ARG A 169 -8.54 3.86 23.45
C ARG A 169 -7.12 3.37 23.20
N PRO A 170 -6.08 4.07 23.64
CA PRO A 170 -4.70 3.63 23.50
C PRO A 170 -4.46 2.25 24.11
N ALA A 171 -3.75 1.40 23.39
CA ALA A 171 -3.43 0.03 23.80
C ALA A 171 -1.96 -0.33 23.51
N ARG A 172 -1.04 0.59 23.88
CA ARG A 172 0.40 0.51 23.58
C ARG A 172 1.05 -0.84 23.92
N GLN A 173 0.59 -1.51 24.97
CA GLN A 173 1.14 -2.80 25.40
C GLN A 173 0.76 -3.97 24.48
N ARG A 174 -0.24 -3.81 23.62
CA ARG A 174 -0.73 -4.87 22.71
C ARG A 174 -0.03 -4.90 21.36
N TYR A 175 0.80 -3.92 21.06
CA TYR A 175 1.49 -3.78 19.78
C TYR A 175 2.99 -3.74 19.96
N ARG A 176 3.70 -4.10 18.90
CA ARG A 176 5.16 -3.98 18.78
C ARG A 176 5.51 -3.50 17.40
N ASP A 177 6.57 -2.73 17.29
CA ASP A 177 7.16 -2.35 16.03
C ASP A 177 8.23 -3.38 15.64
N VAL A 178 8.19 -3.78 14.37
CA VAL A 178 9.03 -4.83 13.79
C VAL A 178 9.69 -4.27 12.54
N ALA A 179 11.01 -4.35 12.45
CA ALA A 179 11.75 -4.05 11.26
C ALA A 179 11.88 -5.31 10.40
N VAL A 180 11.50 -5.20 9.13
CA VAL A 180 11.77 -6.18 8.07
C VAL A 180 12.85 -5.58 7.18
N ARG A 181 14.06 -6.09 7.29
CA ARG A 181 15.19 -5.72 6.45
C ARG A 181 15.35 -6.74 5.33
N PHE A 182 15.52 -6.27 4.11
CA PHE A 182 15.80 -7.13 2.96
C PHE A 182 16.88 -6.52 2.07
N GLY A 183 17.78 -7.35 1.60
CA GLY A 183 18.92 -6.88 0.81
C GLY A 183 19.87 -8.00 0.42
N ALA A 184 20.89 -7.64 -0.35
CA ALA A 184 21.93 -8.57 -0.76
C ALA A 184 23.29 -7.88 -0.85
N ARG A 185 24.36 -8.67 -0.70
CA ARG A 185 25.75 -8.21 -0.84
C ARG A 185 26.33 -8.66 -2.17
N GLY A 186 27.34 -7.93 -2.66
CA GLY A 186 28.09 -8.34 -3.84
C GLY A 186 27.28 -8.42 -5.12
N LEU A 187 26.19 -7.66 -5.23
CA LEU A 187 25.35 -7.64 -6.43
C LEU A 187 26.11 -6.99 -7.60
N PRO A 188 26.15 -7.61 -8.78
CA PRO A 188 26.59 -6.95 -10.00
C PRO A 188 25.65 -5.78 -10.36
N LEU A 189 26.16 -4.83 -11.15
CA LEU A 189 25.45 -3.61 -11.49
C LEU A 189 24.00 -3.87 -11.98
N GLN A 190 23.82 -4.83 -12.85
CA GLN A 190 22.50 -5.17 -13.40
C GLN A 190 21.50 -5.57 -12.29
N GLU A 191 21.93 -6.37 -11.33
CA GLU A 191 21.08 -6.79 -10.20
C GLU A 191 20.82 -5.62 -9.24
N LYS A 192 21.82 -4.75 -9.00
CA LYS A 192 21.63 -3.51 -8.22
C LYS A 192 20.56 -2.62 -8.84
N LEU A 193 20.60 -2.41 -10.15
CA LEU A 193 19.62 -1.61 -10.89
C LEU A 193 18.23 -2.24 -10.82
N ALA A 194 18.14 -3.56 -10.98
CA ALA A 194 16.86 -4.27 -10.83
C ALA A 194 16.30 -4.13 -9.40
N PHE A 195 17.15 -4.23 -8.36
CA PHE A 195 16.74 -4.11 -6.96
C PHE A 195 16.08 -2.75 -6.69
N LEU A 196 16.61 -1.67 -7.20
CA LEU A 196 16.06 -0.33 -7.01
C LEU A 196 14.59 -0.26 -7.43
N ARG A 197 14.24 -0.93 -8.53
CA ARG A 197 12.88 -0.93 -9.04
C ARG A 197 12.01 -2.05 -8.45
N LEU A 198 12.60 -3.14 -8.02
CA LEU A 198 11.89 -4.23 -7.34
C LEU A 198 11.58 -3.93 -5.88
N LYS A 199 12.32 -3.00 -5.25
CA LYS A 199 12.10 -2.62 -3.84
C LYS A 199 10.65 -2.26 -3.52
N PRO A 200 9.96 -1.40 -4.30
CA PRO A 200 8.55 -1.11 -4.06
C PRO A 200 7.66 -2.35 -4.19
N LEU A 201 7.93 -3.20 -5.19
CA LEU A 201 7.16 -4.44 -5.39
C LEU A 201 7.38 -5.44 -4.25
N ILE A 202 8.60 -5.54 -3.74
CA ILE A 202 8.91 -6.33 -2.55
C ILE A 202 8.17 -5.76 -1.33
N GLY A 203 8.11 -4.43 -1.19
CA GLY A 203 7.33 -3.76 -0.15
C GLY A 203 5.85 -4.14 -0.22
N SER A 204 5.21 -3.96 -1.36
CA SER A 204 3.81 -4.34 -1.57
C SER A 204 3.55 -5.84 -1.34
N TRP A 205 4.51 -6.69 -1.73
CA TRP A 205 4.43 -8.11 -1.40
C TRP A 205 4.54 -8.36 0.11
N LEU A 206 5.47 -7.70 0.80
CA LEU A 206 5.56 -7.80 2.27
C LEU A 206 4.25 -7.37 2.94
N ASP A 207 3.64 -6.28 2.47
CA ASP A 207 2.34 -5.81 2.96
C ASP A 207 1.30 -6.92 2.82
N SER A 208 1.17 -7.54 1.65
CA SER A 208 0.22 -8.64 1.42
C SER A 208 0.47 -9.87 2.30
N GLN A 209 1.73 -10.16 2.63
CA GLN A 209 2.09 -11.28 3.52
C GLN A 209 1.84 -10.97 5.00
N LEU A 210 1.94 -9.71 5.41
CA LEU A 210 1.82 -9.27 6.80
C LEU A 210 0.39 -8.85 7.16
N GLU A 211 -0.38 -8.46 6.18
CA GLU A 211 -1.77 -8.04 6.31
C GLU A 211 -2.67 -9.05 7.04
N PRO A 212 -2.65 -10.38 6.75
CA PRO A 212 -3.44 -11.36 7.49
C PRO A 212 -3.09 -11.44 8.98
N HIS A 213 -1.96 -10.86 9.37
CA HIS A 213 -1.51 -10.76 10.75
C HIS A 213 -1.89 -9.44 11.43
N GLY A 214 -2.70 -8.61 10.77
CA GLY A 214 -3.10 -7.29 11.25
C GLY A 214 -1.94 -6.30 11.33
N ALA A 215 -0.95 -6.42 10.45
CA ALA A 215 0.16 -5.50 10.36
C ALA A 215 -0.25 -4.18 9.73
N TYR A 216 0.41 -3.12 10.16
CA TYR A 216 0.34 -1.80 9.54
C TYR A 216 1.75 -1.28 9.23
N LEU A 217 1.98 -0.88 7.98
CA LEU A 217 3.24 -0.29 7.55
C LEU A 217 3.40 1.12 8.12
N ARG A 218 4.50 1.40 8.81
CA ARG A 218 4.84 2.72 9.33
C ARG A 218 5.68 3.55 8.37
N GLY A 219 6.47 2.88 7.59
CA GLY A 219 7.33 3.50 6.61
C GLY A 219 8.34 2.52 6.05
N SER A 220 8.97 2.89 4.95
CA SER A 220 10.04 2.10 4.34
C SER A 220 11.15 3.00 3.86
N SER A 221 12.40 2.60 4.13
CA SER A 221 13.57 3.31 3.64
C SER A 221 13.73 3.16 2.15
N THR A 222 14.41 4.12 1.55
CA THR A 222 14.99 3.93 0.22
C THR A 222 16.21 3.00 0.28
N PRO A 223 16.48 2.23 -0.78
CA PRO A 223 17.64 1.34 -0.78
C PRO A 223 18.92 2.15 -1.01
N PHE A 224 19.71 2.31 0.03
CA PHE A 224 21.06 2.89 -0.07
C PHE A 224 22.12 1.80 0.07
N ASP A 225 23.30 2.05 -0.48
CA ASP A 225 24.48 1.24 -0.18
C ASP A 225 24.80 1.40 1.31
N HIS A 226 24.53 0.36 2.06
CA HIS A 226 24.96 0.29 3.44
C HIS A 226 26.49 0.33 3.49
N PRO A 227 27.14 0.94 4.53
CA PRO A 227 28.61 0.95 4.67
C PRO A 227 29.30 -0.41 4.51
N SER A 228 28.57 -1.50 4.67
CA SER A 228 29.03 -2.87 4.43
C SER A 228 29.05 -3.30 2.95
N GLY A 229 28.71 -2.42 2.01
CA GLY A 229 28.58 -2.75 0.57
C GLY A 229 27.33 -3.55 0.24
N ALA A 230 26.36 -3.63 1.15
CA ALA A 230 25.09 -4.31 0.92
C ALA A 230 24.04 -3.31 0.45
N LEU A 231 23.36 -3.60 -0.65
CA LEU A 231 22.16 -2.90 -1.04
C LEU A 231 20.99 -3.47 -0.22
N ALA A 232 20.40 -2.66 0.64
CA ALA A 232 19.36 -3.10 1.56
C ALA A 232 18.27 -2.05 1.73
N ALA A 233 17.04 -2.50 2.02
CA ALA A 233 15.94 -1.66 2.44
C ALA A 233 15.37 -2.16 3.76
N VAL A 234 14.75 -1.25 4.51
CA VAL A 234 14.06 -1.55 5.78
C VAL A 234 12.63 -1.08 5.66
N ALA A 235 11.68 -1.92 6.08
CA ALA A 235 10.29 -1.55 6.29
C ALA A 235 9.94 -1.76 7.76
N ILE A 236 9.28 -0.79 8.38
CA ILE A 236 8.84 -0.89 9.77
C ILE A 236 7.34 -1.10 9.81
N TYR A 237 6.93 -2.16 10.49
CA TYR A 237 5.54 -2.52 10.69
C TYR A 237 5.17 -2.48 12.18
N THR A 238 3.99 -1.96 12.49
CA THR A 238 3.34 -2.23 13.78
C THR A 238 2.53 -3.52 13.65
N LEU A 239 2.72 -4.43 14.60
CA LEU A 239 2.05 -5.73 14.67
C LEU A 239 1.41 -5.94 16.04
N PRO A 240 0.24 -6.60 16.12
CA PRO A 240 -0.27 -7.11 17.38
C PRO A 240 0.74 -8.06 18.05
N ARG A 241 0.87 -8.00 19.37
CA ARG A 241 1.82 -8.87 20.12
C ARG A 241 1.36 -10.33 20.21
N THR A 242 0.12 -10.62 19.88
CA THR A 242 -0.49 -11.94 20.06
C THR A 242 -0.04 -12.93 19.00
N GLY A 243 0.56 -14.05 19.43
CA GLY A 243 0.68 -15.30 18.66
C GLY A 243 1.82 -15.39 17.63
N LEU A 244 2.28 -14.30 17.06
CA LEU A 244 3.25 -14.34 15.96
C LEU A 244 4.70 -14.33 16.47
N ARG A 245 5.44 -15.42 16.23
CA ARG A 245 6.88 -15.50 16.52
C ARG A 245 7.67 -14.91 15.34
N LEU A 246 8.55 -13.92 15.59
CA LEU A 246 9.33 -13.24 14.54
C LEU A 246 10.18 -14.22 13.72
N ALA A 247 10.79 -15.22 14.36
CA ALA A 247 11.55 -16.24 13.65
C ALA A 247 10.69 -17.10 12.70
N SER A 248 9.41 -17.32 13.04
CA SER A 248 8.47 -18.02 12.15
C SER A 248 8.05 -17.12 10.99
N LEU A 249 7.80 -15.86 11.26
CA LEU A 249 7.52 -14.85 10.23
C LEU A 249 8.70 -14.74 9.25
N GLN A 250 9.92 -14.60 9.75
CA GLN A 250 11.12 -14.54 8.90
C GLN A 250 11.21 -15.75 7.97
N ARG A 251 11.01 -16.97 8.51
CA ARG A 251 11.02 -18.19 7.68
C ARG A 251 9.92 -18.21 6.64
N HIS A 252 8.72 -17.74 7.00
CA HIS A 252 7.59 -17.63 6.06
C HIS A 252 7.93 -16.71 4.91
N LEU A 253 8.36 -15.48 5.19
CA LEU A 253 8.74 -14.49 4.20
C LEU A 253 9.91 -14.97 3.32
N ALA A 254 10.96 -15.55 3.92
CA ALA A 254 12.10 -16.07 3.16
C ALA A 254 11.69 -17.20 2.18
N ARG A 255 10.76 -18.07 2.57
CA ARG A 255 10.21 -19.11 1.69
C ARG A 255 9.31 -18.55 0.58
N GLY A 256 8.74 -17.37 0.78
CA GLY A 256 7.87 -16.70 -0.19
C GLY A 256 8.63 -16.04 -1.35
N LEU A 257 9.91 -15.68 -1.19
CA LEU A 257 10.68 -14.98 -2.23
C LEU A 257 10.73 -15.72 -3.59
N PRO A 258 10.89 -17.04 -3.66
CA PRO A 258 10.81 -17.76 -4.93
C PRO A 258 9.40 -17.72 -5.56
N ALA A 259 8.36 -17.65 -4.76
CA ALA A 259 6.99 -17.50 -5.27
C ALA A 259 6.78 -16.09 -5.83
N LEU A 260 7.26 -15.06 -5.14
CA LEU A 260 7.29 -13.68 -5.65
C LEU A 260 8.01 -13.59 -7.00
N ALA A 261 9.17 -14.24 -7.16
CA ALA A 261 9.89 -14.26 -8.43
C ALA A 261 9.03 -14.85 -9.56
N ARG A 262 8.35 -15.96 -9.30
CA ARG A 262 7.43 -16.57 -10.26
C ARG A 262 6.26 -15.67 -10.59
N GLU A 263 5.65 -15.04 -9.62
CA GLU A 263 4.53 -14.11 -9.81
C GLU A 263 4.93 -12.94 -10.71
N LEU A 264 6.05 -12.28 -10.42
CA LEU A 264 6.55 -11.14 -11.21
C LEU A 264 6.92 -11.51 -12.65
N THR A 265 7.19 -12.78 -12.92
CA THR A 265 7.60 -13.25 -14.25
C THR A 265 6.56 -14.11 -14.97
N ALA A 266 5.43 -14.42 -14.31
CA ALA A 266 4.37 -15.28 -14.87
C ALA A 266 3.70 -14.68 -16.12
N HIS A 267 3.62 -13.36 -16.19
CA HIS A 267 2.98 -12.62 -17.26
C HIS A 267 3.97 -11.66 -17.93
N PRO A 268 4.66 -12.09 -19.01
CA PRO A 268 5.67 -11.27 -19.68
C PRO A 268 5.15 -9.91 -20.18
N SER A 269 3.87 -9.84 -20.58
CA SER A 269 3.21 -8.60 -21.01
C SER A 269 3.11 -7.58 -19.85
N ASN A 270 2.80 -8.04 -18.64
CA ASN A 270 2.70 -7.17 -17.48
C ASN A 270 4.07 -6.64 -17.05
N LEU A 271 5.09 -7.49 -17.10
CA LEU A 271 6.47 -7.06 -16.84
C LEU A 271 6.95 -6.08 -17.91
N ALA A 272 6.59 -6.28 -19.17
CA ALA A 272 6.90 -5.35 -20.24
C ALA A 272 6.20 -4.01 -20.02
N ALA A 273 4.91 -4.01 -19.71
CA ALA A 273 4.14 -2.80 -19.38
C ALA A 273 4.78 -2.00 -18.22
N TYR A 274 5.11 -2.67 -17.14
CA TYR A 274 5.76 -2.08 -15.98
C TYR A 274 7.11 -1.43 -16.32
N ARG A 275 7.92 -2.11 -17.14
CA ARG A 275 9.22 -1.60 -17.64
C ARG A 275 9.05 -0.38 -18.53
N ASP A 276 8.09 -0.43 -19.46
CA ASP A 276 7.85 0.63 -20.43
C ASP A 276 7.30 1.88 -19.73
N CYS A 277 6.35 1.73 -18.81
CA CYS A 277 5.86 2.85 -18.00
C CYS A 277 7.01 3.51 -17.23
N PHE A 278 7.83 2.71 -16.56
CA PHE A 278 8.97 3.25 -15.82
C PHE A 278 10.00 3.96 -16.72
N ALA A 279 10.31 3.39 -17.89
CA ALA A 279 11.27 3.98 -18.83
C ALA A 279 10.82 5.36 -19.34
N HIS A 280 9.52 5.63 -19.35
CA HIS A 280 8.92 6.84 -19.92
C HIS A 280 8.24 7.75 -18.91
N ASP A 281 8.24 7.40 -17.61
CA ASP A 281 7.62 8.19 -16.56
C ASP A 281 8.24 9.59 -16.46
N PRO A 282 7.46 10.69 -16.69
CA PRO A 282 7.96 12.04 -16.65
C PRO A 282 8.35 12.52 -15.25
N GLU A 283 7.71 12.00 -14.21
CA GLU A 283 7.98 12.42 -12.82
C GLU A 283 9.37 11.99 -12.36
N TRP A 284 9.95 10.98 -13.01
CA TRP A 284 11.30 10.50 -12.73
C TRP A 284 12.41 11.34 -13.38
N ARG A 285 12.13 12.53 -13.89
CA ARG A 285 13.13 13.28 -14.70
C ARG A 285 14.34 13.73 -13.91
N ASP A 286 14.21 14.12 -12.65
CA ASP A 286 15.30 14.81 -11.94
C ASP A 286 15.72 14.18 -10.60
N ALA A 287 14.82 13.78 -9.73
CA ALA A 287 15.13 13.18 -8.44
C ALA A 287 15.98 11.87 -8.50
N PRO A 288 15.73 10.93 -9.41
CA PRO A 288 16.51 9.70 -9.47
C PRO A 288 17.97 9.85 -9.85
N LYS A 289 18.34 10.86 -10.63
CA LYS A 289 19.73 11.03 -11.08
C LYS A 289 20.66 11.38 -9.93
N GLU A 290 20.27 12.31 -9.09
CA GLU A 290 21.09 12.71 -7.93
C GLU A 290 21.14 11.60 -6.89
N TYR A 291 20.02 10.96 -6.65
CA TYR A 291 19.88 9.85 -5.76
C TYR A 291 20.74 8.64 -6.17
N TYR A 292 20.69 8.26 -7.43
CA TYR A 292 21.53 7.17 -7.95
C TYR A 292 23.02 7.55 -8.00
N ARG A 293 23.34 8.82 -8.26
CA ARG A 293 24.71 9.32 -8.16
C ARG A 293 25.24 9.25 -6.73
N ALA A 294 24.43 9.64 -5.74
CA ALA A 294 24.77 9.54 -4.33
C ALA A 294 25.02 8.08 -3.91
N ALA A 295 24.24 7.15 -4.46
CA ALA A 295 24.44 5.71 -4.27
C ALA A 295 25.56 5.09 -5.14
N GLY A 296 26.35 5.90 -5.87
CA GLY A 296 27.40 5.39 -6.77
C GLY A 296 26.86 4.70 -8.03
N LEU A 297 25.60 4.85 -8.36
CA LEU A 297 24.93 4.19 -9.47
C LEU A 297 24.69 5.19 -10.62
N LEU A 298 25.57 5.21 -11.59
CA LEU A 298 25.37 5.98 -12.82
C LEU A 298 24.46 5.19 -13.76
N ALA A 299 23.14 5.36 -13.62
CA ALA A 299 22.19 4.65 -14.44
C ALA A 299 21.08 5.57 -14.97
N THR A 300 20.72 5.33 -16.23
CA THR A 300 19.51 5.92 -16.82
C THR A 300 18.29 5.07 -16.51
N ARG A 301 17.08 5.65 -16.59
CA ARG A 301 15.83 4.89 -16.47
C ARG A 301 15.77 3.70 -17.43
N GLN A 302 16.22 3.90 -18.66
CA GLN A 302 16.31 2.84 -19.66
C GLN A 302 17.26 1.70 -19.25
N ALA A 303 18.37 2.01 -18.57
CA ALA A 303 19.29 1.00 -18.04
C ALA A 303 18.63 0.19 -16.91
N ILE A 304 17.90 0.87 -16.01
CA ILE A 304 17.15 0.23 -14.93
C ILE A 304 16.02 -0.64 -15.52
N ALA A 305 15.23 -0.11 -16.45
CA ALA A 305 14.18 -0.87 -17.12
C ALA A 305 14.73 -2.12 -17.84
N ARG A 306 15.86 -1.99 -18.53
CA ARG A 306 16.53 -3.13 -19.20
C ARG A 306 17.06 -4.17 -18.21
N ALA A 307 17.42 -3.77 -16.99
CA ALA A 307 17.86 -4.69 -15.96
C ALA A 307 16.73 -5.61 -15.43
N LEU A 308 15.47 -5.21 -15.57
CA LEU A 308 14.31 -5.98 -15.13
C LEU A 308 13.97 -7.10 -16.12
N THR A 309 14.82 -8.11 -16.21
CA THR A 309 14.54 -9.34 -16.98
C THR A 309 14.08 -10.46 -16.05
N PRO A 310 13.30 -11.46 -16.55
CA PRO A 310 12.94 -12.62 -15.74
C PRO A 310 14.16 -13.28 -15.06
N GLY A 311 15.25 -13.47 -15.80
CA GLY A 311 16.49 -14.05 -15.24
C GLY A 311 17.09 -13.21 -14.12
N THR A 312 17.18 -11.89 -14.30
CA THR A 312 17.68 -10.98 -13.25
C THR A 312 16.78 -11.00 -12.00
N ILE A 313 15.45 -10.99 -12.20
CA ILE A 313 14.48 -11.04 -11.09
C ILE A 313 14.66 -12.32 -10.27
N HIS A 314 14.69 -13.49 -10.93
CA HIS A 314 14.91 -14.77 -10.26
C HIS A 314 16.25 -14.83 -9.52
N THR A 315 17.32 -14.40 -10.16
CA THR A 315 18.66 -14.41 -9.57
C THR A 315 18.74 -13.49 -8.36
N LEU A 316 18.21 -12.28 -8.47
CA LEU A 316 18.22 -11.28 -7.40
C LEU A 316 17.40 -11.76 -6.20
N LEU A 317 16.12 -12.15 -6.41
CA LEU A 317 15.27 -12.61 -5.32
C LEU A 317 15.81 -13.88 -4.64
N GLY A 318 16.52 -14.74 -5.38
CA GLY A 318 17.24 -15.89 -4.81
C GLY A 318 18.44 -15.53 -3.94
N LYS A 319 19.03 -14.33 -4.12
CA LYS A 319 20.16 -13.83 -3.31
C LYS A 319 19.71 -12.96 -2.13
N LEU A 320 18.45 -12.52 -2.10
CA LEU A 320 17.96 -11.66 -1.03
C LEU A 320 17.96 -12.36 0.31
N GLN A 321 18.51 -11.68 1.28
CA GLN A 321 18.44 -12.06 2.69
C GLN A 321 17.37 -11.23 3.36
N LEU A 322 16.53 -11.89 4.16
CA LEU A 322 15.45 -11.30 4.92
C LEU A 322 15.74 -11.47 6.41
N GLU A 323 15.70 -10.35 7.14
CA GLU A 323 15.83 -10.30 8.59
C GLU A 323 14.56 -9.68 9.19
N VAL A 324 13.97 -10.33 10.18
CA VAL A 324 12.80 -9.83 10.91
C VAL A 324 13.12 -9.75 12.39
N ARG A 325 13.09 -8.56 12.95
CA ARG A 325 13.46 -8.31 14.36
C ARG A 325 12.64 -7.17 14.96
N PRO A 326 12.63 -6.99 16.28
CA PRO A 326 12.08 -5.77 16.87
C PRO A 326 12.76 -4.53 16.26
N ALA A 327 11.95 -3.52 15.94
CA ALA A 327 12.50 -2.26 15.43
C ALA A 327 13.30 -1.54 16.52
N THR A 328 14.42 -0.95 16.12
CA THR A 328 15.30 -0.14 16.98
C THR A 328 15.23 1.33 16.56
N GLN A 329 15.75 2.23 17.40
CA GLN A 329 15.82 3.65 17.02
C GLN A 329 16.59 3.86 15.70
N ALA A 330 17.67 3.12 15.48
CA ALA A 330 18.44 3.19 14.23
C ALA A 330 17.63 2.80 12.98
N ASP A 331 16.59 1.96 13.10
CA ASP A 331 15.71 1.66 11.98
C ASP A 331 14.77 2.83 11.68
N TRP A 332 14.29 3.52 12.71
CA TRP A 332 13.48 4.72 12.56
C TRP A 332 14.28 5.87 11.95
N ASP A 333 15.52 6.07 12.41
CA ASP A 333 16.43 7.08 11.86
C ASP A 333 16.76 6.85 10.37
N TYR A 334 16.51 5.63 9.87
CA TYR A 334 16.68 5.27 8.46
C TYR A 334 15.47 5.64 7.58
N LEU A 335 14.32 5.95 8.19
CA LEU A 335 13.10 6.32 7.46
C LEU A 335 12.99 7.83 7.25
N ASP A 336 13.65 8.60 8.10
CA ASP A 336 13.70 10.07 8.06
C ASP A 336 14.81 10.55 7.09
#